data_120389b0a36b45f31d772fdccdaea804
#
_entry.id   120389b0a36b45f31d772fdccdaea804
#
_cell.length_a   1.000
_cell.length_b   1.000
_cell.length_c   1.000
_cell.angle_alpha   90.00
_cell.angle_beta   90.00
_cell.angle_gamma   90.00
#
_symmetry.space_group_name_H-M   'P 1'
#
loop_
_entity.id
_entity.type
_entity.pdbx_description
1 polymer ?
#
loop_
_entity_poly.entity_id
_entity_poly.type
_entity_poly.pdbx_seq_one_letter_code
_entity_poly.pdbx_strand_id
1 'polypeptide(L)'
;MITLLFKNFSYCYDNNIDSKKIARTVAYTLPVYHLNRLPLNEFISTNAFNLFLDTLDPSKSFFLKSDIDELSIKYPSLHRDLRKGDISFSKDAYDILIKRIKNRNEYIELLLENEFDTQI
;
A
#
# COMPACT_ATOMS: atom_id res chain seq x y z
N MET A 1 22.67 -18.02 10.68
CA MET A 1 21.98 -17.29 11.75
C MET A 1 20.94 -16.29 11.24
N ILE A 2 21.15 -15.62 10.12
CA ILE A 2 20.19 -14.68 9.50
C ILE A 2 18.95 -15.40 8.93
N THR A 3 19.08 -16.61 8.44
CA THR A 3 17.99 -17.44 7.88
C THR A 3 16.95 -17.91 8.92
N LEU A 4 17.30 -17.97 10.20
CA LEU A 4 16.38 -18.35 11.28
C LEU A 4 15.45 -17.21 11.73
N LEU A 5 15.89 -15.96 11.57
CA LEU A 5 15.08 -14.76 11.90
C LEU A 5 13.96 -14.54 10.89
N PHE A 6 14.14 -14.89 9.63
CA PHE A 6 13.11 -14.79 8.59
C PHE A 6 12.04 -15.89 8.68
N LYS A 7 12.34 -17.06 9.24
CA LYS A 7 11.36 -18.12 9.44
C LYS A 7 10.29 -17.77 10.47
N ASN A 8 10.61 -16.93 11.46
CA ASN A 8 9.66 -16.55 12.51
C ASN A 8 8.70 -15.42 12.08
N PHE A 9 9.02 -14.68 11.02
CA PHE A 9 8.13 -13.65 10.49
C PHE A 9 6.97 -14.24 9.65
N SER A 10 7.11 -15.49 9.20
CA SER A 10 6.08 -16.19 8.41
C SER A 10 4.90 -16.69 9.26
N TYR A 11 5.04 -16.73 10.58
CA TYR A 11 4.00 -17.25 11.49
C TYR A 11 2.90 -16.24 11.85
N CYS A 12 3.06 -14.96 11.52
CA CYS A 12 2.03 -13.95 11.75
C CYS A 12 1.02 -13.80 10.61
N TYR A 13 1.16 -14.56 9.52
CA TYR A 13 0.15 -14.59 8.47
C TYR A 13 -0.84 -15.73 8.77
N ASP A 14 -1.78 -15.44 9.65
CA ASP A 14 -2.93 -16.32 9.84
C ASP A 14 -3.80 -16.27 8.58
N ASN A 15 -3.71 -17.32 7.76
CA ASN A 15 -4.48 -17.49 6.53
C ASN A 15 -6.02 -17.50 6.75
N ASN A 16 -6.47 -17.30 7.98
CA ASN A 16 -7.87 -17.36 8.38
C ASN A 16 -8.50 -15.97 8.63
N ILE A 17 -7.77 -14.89 8.36
CA ILE A 17 -8.31 -13.54 8.51
C ILE A 17 -9.13 -13.19 7.26
N ASP A 18 -10.43 -13.10 7.42
CA ASP A 18 -11.32 -12.57 6.39
C ASP A 18 -11.20 -11.04 6.31
N SER A 19 -10.23 -10.58 5.52
CA SER A 19 -9.95 -9.15 5.33
C SER A 19 -11.16 -8.38 4.81
N LYS A 20 -12.02 -9.02 4.02
CA LYS A 20 -13.26 -8.41 3.50
C LYS A 20 -14.25 -8.15 4.62
N LYS A 21 -14.40 -9.12 5.54
CA LYS A 21 -15.25 -8.97 6.71
C LYS A 21 -14.74 -7.88 7.64
N ILE A 22 -13.43 -7.82 7.85
CA ILE A 22 -12.79 -6.75 8.65
C ILE A 22 -13.05 -5.39 8.02
N ALA A 23 -12.81 -5.22 6.72
CA ALA A 23 -13.04 -3.96 6.01
C ALA A 23 -14.49 -3.47 6.15
N ARG A 24 -15.47 -4.36 5.98
CA ARG A 24 -16.89 -4.05 6.21
C ARG A 24 -17.17 -3.64 7.63
N THR A 25 -16.68 -4.42 8.59
CA THR A 25 -16.89 -4.12 10.01
C THR A 25 -16.34 -2.75 10.36
N VAL A 26 -15.12 -2.42 9.94
CA VAL A 26 -14.51 -1.10 10.16
C VAL A 26 -15.34 0.01 9.50
N ALA A 27 -15.77 -0.19 8.25
CA ALA A 27 -16.56 0.82 7.52
C ALA A 27 -17.91 1.16 8.20
N TYR A 28 -18.51 0.19 8.88
CA TYR A 28 -19.78 0.39 9.59
C TYR A 28 -19.61 0.85 11.03
N THR A 29 -18.57 0.40 11.72
CA THR A 29 -18.35 0.72 13.15
C THR A 29 -17.68 2.06 13.35
N LEU A 30 -16.74 2.43 12.47
CA LEU A 30 -15.97 3.66 12.61
C LEU A 30 -16.84 4.93 12.70
N PRO A 31 -17.84 5.15 11.83
CA PRO A 31 -18.70 6.33 11.92
C PRO A 31 -19.52 6.40 13.19
N VAL A 32 -19.81 5.26 13.81
CA VAL A 32 -20.67 5.17 15.01
C VAL A 32 -19.88 5.39 16.29
N TYR A 33 -18.69 4.79 16.37
CA TYR A 33 -17.89 4.73 17.60
C TYR A 33 -16.73 5.73 17.65
N HIS A 34 -16.39 6.36 16.51
CA HIS A 34 -15.35 7.37 16.49
C HIS A 34 -15.79 8.64 17.25
N LEU A 35 -14.86 9.23 17.99
CA LEU A 35 -15.12 10.40 18.85
C LEU A 35 -15.83 11.56 18.10
N ASN A 36 -15.46 11.78 16.85
CA ASN A 36 -16.02 12.86 16.03
C ASN A 36 -17.25 12.45 15.21
N ARG A 37 -17.65 11.17 15.24
CA ARG A 37 -18.77 10.61 14.48
C ARG A 37 -18.84 11.09 13.02
N LEU A 38 -17.67 11.26 12.40
CA LEU A 38 -17.59 11.71 11.02
C LEU A 38 -18.08 10.61 10.08
N PRO A 39 -18.97 10.96 9.14
CA PRO A 39 -19.43 10.00 8.14
C PRO A 39 -18.27 9.58 7.25
N LEU A 40 -18.21 8.30 6.92
CA LEU A 40 -17.27 7.79 5.93
C LEU A 40 -17.72 8.26 4.54
N ASN A 41 -17.15 9.36 4.07
CA ASN A 41 -17.49 10.06 2.84
C ASN A 41 -16.28 10.20 1.91
N GLU A 42 -16.47 10.93 0.81
CA GLU A 42 -15.43 11.16 -0.19
C GLU A 42 -14.19 11.90 0.37
N PHE A 43 -14.40 12.87 1.25
CA PHE A 43 -13.30 13.60 1.90
C PHE A 43 -12.43 12.66 2.73
N ILE A 44 -13.05 11.79 3.53
CA ILE A 44 -12.33 10.78 4.31
C ILE A 44 -11.65 9.77 3.39
N SER A 45 -12.30 9.39 2.27
CA SER A 45 -11.70 8.51 1.26
C SER A 45 -10.41 9.08 0.67
N THR A 46 -10.44 10.35 0.29
CA THR A 46 -9.28 11.02 -0.30
C THR A 46 -8.12 11.09 0.70
N ASN A 47 -8.41 11.44 1.95
CA ASN A 47 -7.41 11.47 3.00
C ASN A 47 -6.83 10.09 3.29
N ALA A 48 -7.69 9.07 3.34
CA ALA A 48 -7.26 7.68 3.55
C ALA A 48 -6.40 7.17 2.39
N PHE A 49 -6.75 7.50 1.15
CA PHE A 49 -5.97 7.19 -0.04
C PHE A 49 -4.56 7.74 0.07
N ASN A 50 -4.43 9.02 0.32
CA ASN A 50 -3.14 9.69 0.44
C ASN A 50 -2.33 9.13 1.61
N LEU A 51 -2.95 8.97 2.78
CA LEU A 51 -2.29 8.44 3.98
C LEU A 51 -1.79 7.01 3.76
N PHE A 52 -2.57 6.18 3.06
CA PHE A 52 -2.17 4.81 2.76
C PHE A 52 -0.93 4.78 1.85
N LEU A 53 -0.91 5.58 0.79
CA LEU A 53 0.25 5.67 -0.10
C LEU A 53 1.48 6.25 0.62
N ASP A 54 1.31 7.28 1.45
CA ASP A 54 2.39 7.84 2.26
C ASP A 54 2.90 6.84 3.31
N THR A 55 2.07 5.92 3.78
CA THR A 55 2.48 4.85 4.69
C THR A 55 3.31 3.78 3.97
N LEU A 56 2.96 3.46 2.72
CA LEU A 56 3.70 2.50 1.91
C LEU A 56 5.05 3.06 1.42
N ASP A 57 5.08 4.32 1.06
CA ASP A 57 6.27 5.01 0.53
C ASP A 57 6.47 6.38 1.20
N PRO A 58 6.87 6.39 2.49
CA PRO A 58 6.99 7.63 3.26
C PRO A 58 8.05 8.58 2.69
N SER A 59 9.06 8.07 2.02
CA SER A 59 10.12 8.86 1.37
C SER A 59 9.73 9.37 -0.02
N LYS A 60 8.60 8.92 -0.57
CA LYS A 60 8.14 9.22 -1.94
C LYS A 60 9.18 8.86 -3.00
N SER A 61 9.85 7.73 -2.78
CA SER A 61 11.00 7.30 -3.58
C SER A 61 10.64 6.24 -4.63
N PHE A 62 9.51 5.57 -4.49
CA PHE A 62 9.16 4.43 -5.33
C PHE A 62 7.97 4.68 -6.26
N PHE A 63 6.86 5.21 -5.74
CA PHE A 63 5.70 5.51 -6.58
C PHE A 63 6.00 6.62 -7.57
N LEU A 64 5.66 6.39 -8.83
CA LEU A 64 5.64 7.44 -9.83
C LEU A 64 4.31 8.19 -9.76
N LYS A 65 4.30 9.43 -10.22
CA LYS A 65 3.06 10.20 -10.32
C LYS A 65 2.01 9.48 -11.16
N SER A 66 2.43 8.83 -12.25
CA SER A 66 1.53 8.03 -13.10
C SER A 66 0.87 6.87 -12.36
N ASP A 67 1.56 6.24 -11.40
CA ASP A 67 1.00 5.16 -10.59
C ASP A 67 -0.11 5.68 -9.66
N ILE A 68 0.14 6.84 -9.05
CA ILE A 68 -0.83 7.49 -8.16
C ILE A 68 -2.06 7.95 -8.95
N ASP A 69 -1.86 8.53 -10.13
CA ASP A 69 -2.93 8.97 -11.01
C ASP A 69 -3.78 7.76 -11.48
N GLU A 70 -3.14 6.65 -11.86
CA GLU A 70 -3.83 5.40 -12.22
C GLU A 70 -4.68 4.85 -11.09
N LEU A 71 -4.10 4.76 -9.88
CA LEU A 71 -4.82 4.31 -8.69
C LEU A 71 -5.99 5.22 -8.34
N SER A 72 -5.84 6.54 -8.46
CA SER A 72 -6.92 7.50 -8.16
C SER A 72 -8.08 7.38 -9.14
N ILE A 73 -7.80 7.13 -10.42
CA ILE A 73 -8.83 6.91 -11.45
C ILE A 73 -9.54 5.58 -11.22
N LYS A 74 -8.80 4.53 -10.87
CA LYS A 74 -9.35 3.19 -10.65
C LYS A 74 -10.18 3.09 -9.38
N TYR A 75 -9.81 3.84 -8.35
CA TYR A 75 -10.43 3.80 -7.02
C TYR A 75 -10.98 5.16 -6.56
N PRO A 76 -11.98 5.72 -7.25
CA PRO A 76 -12.47 7.06 -6.95
C PRO A 76 -13.27 7.14 -5.65
N SER A 77 -13.66 6.03 -5.06
CA SER A 77 -14.57 5.98 -3.91
C SER A 77 -14.24 4.87 -2.93
N LEU A 78 -13.09 4.95 -2.24
CA LEU A 78 -12.65 3.94 -1.26
C LEU A 78 -13.70 3.66 -0.17
N HIS A 79 -14.46 4.66 0.26
CA HIS A 79 -15.50 4.46 1.28
C HIS A 79 -16.61 3.52 0.81
N ARG A 80 -16.95 3.53 -0.48
CA ARG A 80 -17.95 2.61 -1.05
C ARG A 80 -17.36 1.20 -1.18
N ASP A 81 -16.10 1.11 -1.59
CA ASP A 81 -15.41 -0.16 -1.76
C ASP A 81 -15.26 -0.87 -0.41
N LEU A 82 -14.84 -0.16 0.62
CA LEU A 82 -14.73 -0.70 1.99
C LEU A 82 -16.08 -1.20 2.53
N ARG A 83 -17.17 -0.48 2.27
CA ARG A 83 -18.52 -0.94 2.67
C ARG A 83 -18.93 -2.25 1.99
N LYS A 84 -18.48 -2.48 0.77
CA LYS A 84 -18.67 -3.73 0.04
C LYS A 84 -17.67 -4.82 0.48
N GLY A 85 -16.66 -4.47 1.27
CA GLY A 85 -15.54 -5.33 1.62
C GLY A 85 -14.55 -5.50 0.49
N ASP A 86 -14.50 -4.57 -0.46
CA ASP A 86 -13.51 -4.55 -1.53
C ASP A 86 -12.23 -3.89 -1.02
N ILE A 87 -11.15 -4.67 -0.98
CA ILE A 87 -9.81 -4.25 -0.57
C ILE A 87 -8.82 -4.25 -1.73
N SER A 88 -9.30 -4.32 -2.97
CA SER A 88 -8.46 -4.41 -4.18
C SER A 88 -7.47 -3.25 -4.29
N PHE A 89 -7.86 -2.05 -3.82
CA PHE A 89 -6.98 -0.89 -3.79
C PHE A 89 -5.65 -1.17 -3.05
N SER A 90 -5.73 -1.76 -1.87
CA SER A 90 -4.53 -2.02 -1.06
C SER A 90 -3.62 -3.04 -1.73
N LYS A 91 -4.19 -4.05 -2.37
CA LYS A 91 -3.45 -5.05 -3.12
C LYS A 91 -2.77 -4.44 -4.34
N ASP A 92 -3.51 -3.70 -5.15
CA ASP A 92 -2.96 -3.08 -6.36
C ASP A 92 -1.85 -2.08 -6.04
N ALA A 93 -2.03 -1.25 -5.02
CA ALA A 93 -1.00 -0.33 -4.57
C ALA A 93 0.27 -1.06 -4.11
N TYR A 94 0.11 -2.14 -3.36
CA TYR A 94 1.23 -2.97 -2.92
C TYR A 94 1.95 -3.64 -4.11
N ASP A 95 1.22 -4.20 -5.06
CA ASP A 95 1.79 -4.85 -6.25
C ASP A 95 2.60 -3.84 -7.10
N ILE A 96 2.10 -2.61 -7.25
CA ILE A 96 2.83 -1.53 -7.90
C ILE A 96 4.12 -1.20 -7.13
N LEU A 97 4.05 -1.05 -5.81
CA LEU A 97 5.22 -0.78 -4.97
C LEU A 97 6.30 -1.85 -5.14
N ILE A 98 5.93 -3.13 -5.05
CA ILE A 98 6.88 -4.24 -5.22
C ILE A 98 7.51 -4.22 -6.61
N LYS A 99 6.73 -3.95 -7.65
CA LYS A 99 7.23 -3.80 -9.01
C LYS A 99 8.26 -2.66 -9.11
N ARG A 100 7.99 -1.51 -8.50
CA ARG A 100 8.91 -0.36 -8.50
C ARG A 100 10.20 -0.65 -7.74
N ILE A 101 10.11 -1.33 -6.60
CA ILE A 101 11.29 -1.76 -5.84
C ILE A 101 12.17 -2.71 -6.67
N LYS A 102 11.57 -3.70 -7.32
CA LYS A 102 12.30 -4.63 -8.19
C LYS A 102 13.00 -3.91 -9.33
N ASN A 103 12.28 -3.07 -10.07
CA ASN A 103 12.85 -2.31 -11.19
C ASN A 103 14.02 -1.43 -10.74
N ARG A 104 13.90 -0.81 -9.56
CA ARG A 104 14.98 0.01 -9.01
C ARG A 104 16.19 -0.81 -8.63
N ASN A 105 15.99 -1.98 -8.03
CA ASN A 105 17.10 -2.87 -7.66
C ASN A 105 17.85 -3.37 -8.91
N GLU A 106 17.11 -3.82 -9.93
CA GLU A 106 17.70 -4.22 -11.21
C GLU A 106 18.52 -3.10 -11.85
N TYR A 107 18.01 -1.87 -11.81
CA TYR A 107 18.74 -0.72 -12.32
C TYR A 107 20.01 -0.42 -11.52
N ILE A 108 19.96 -0.53 -10.19
CA ILE A 108 21.14 -0.35 -9.33
C ILE A 108 22.19 -1.44 -9.62
N GLU A 109 21.79 -2.70 -9.79
CA GLU A 109 22.68 -3.79 -10.13
C GLU A 109 23.39 -3.52 -11.46
N LEU A 110 22.66 -3.09 -12.50
CA LEU A 110 23.25 -2.70 -13.79
C LEU A 110 24.24 -1.55 -13.67
N LEU A 111 23.96 -0.57 -12.79
CA LEU A 111 24.90 0.53 -12.57
C LEU A 111 26.17 0.08 -11.85
N LEU A 112 26.06 -0.86 -10.93
CA LEU A 112 27.21 -1.39 -10.19
C LEU A 112 28.07 -2.33 -11.03
N GLU A 113 27.49 -3.02 -12.00
CA GLU A 113 28.22 -3.87 -12.95
C GLU A 113 29.03 -3.04 -13.97
N ASN A 114 28.56 -1.85 -14.30
CA ASN A 114 29.33 -0.92 -15.11
C ASN A 114 30.45 -0.32 -14.23
N GLU A 115 31.69 -0.68 -14.50
CA GLU A 115 32.84 -0.05 -13.86
C GLU A 115 32.73 1.48 -14.03
N PHE A 116 32.56 2.18 -12.92
CA PHE A 116 32.68 3.63 -12.92
C PHE A 116 34.14 3.92 -13.23
N ASP A 117 34.41 4.32 -14.47
CA ASP A 117 35.71 4.83 -14.87
C ASP A 117 35.94 6.17 -14.13
N THR A 118 36.44 6.05 -12.91
CA THR A 118 36.88 7.19 -12.11
C THR A 118 38.26 7.63 -12.57
N GLN A 119 38.39 8.05 -13.83
CA GLN A 119 39.53 8.82 -14.25
C GLN A 119 39.41 10.23 -13.68
N ILE A 120 40.07 10.39 -12.57
CA ILE A 120 40.36 11.72 -12.03
C ILE A 120 41.59 12.28 -12.77
#